data_4ae06ad7f33b02eedee2631b9682c93c
#
_entry.id   4ae06ad7f33b02eedee2631b9682c93c
#
_cell.length_a   1.000
_cell.length_b   1.000
_cell.length_c   1.000
_cell.angle_alpha   90.00
_cell.angle_beta   90.00
_cell.angle_gamma   90.00
#
_symmetry.space_group_name_H-M   'P 1'
#
loop_
_entity.id
_entity.type
_entity.pdbx_description
1 polymer ?
#
loop_
_entity_poly.entity_id
_entity_poly.type
_entity_poly.pdbx_seq_one_letter_code
_entity_poly.pdbx_strand_id
1 'polypeptide(L)'
;DVRDIEKKLRGETFIESFSVKKIYPNTLKIIIVEKTPIAILQNKKKKYFISNKGDLINYKDVEAYKDLPIVFGGGEDFYSLYKELKNIKFPLEMIKSFYFFESGRWDLIMYDEKVIKLPIDDYIFSLKNFLLSKDNSNFKNYKIFDYRIKDQLILN
;
A
#
# COMPACT_ATOMS: atom_id res chain seq x y z
N ASP A 1 25.76 20.29 17.60
CA ASP A 1 26.59 20.19 16.41
C ASP A 1 25.71 19.77 15.21
N VAL A 2 25.96 20.35 14.04
CA VAL A 2 25.24 20.04 12.78
C VAL A 2 25.35 18.56 12.44
N ARG A 3 26.51 17.95 12.64
CA ARG A 3 26.75 16.52 12.36
C ARG A 3 25.87 15.61 13.21
N ASP A 4 25.64 15.97 14.47
CA ASP A 4 24.78 15.18 15.36
C ASP A 4 23.33 15.24 14.94
N ILE A 5 22.88 16.42 14.47
CA ILE A 5 21.55 16.64 13.94
C ILE A 5 21.36 15.83 12.65
N GLU A 6 22.30 15.90 11.71
CA GLU A 6 22.26 15.13 10.48
C GLU A 6 22.21 13.63 10.74
N LYS A 7 23.02 13.14 11.71
CA LYS A 7 23.01 11.73 12.08
C LYS A 7 21.66 11.28 12.64
N LYS A 8 21.02 12.09 13.48
CA LYS A 8 19.67 11.81 13.99
C LYS A 8 18.65 11.78 12.87
N LEU A 9 18.68 12.76 11.97
CA LEU A 9 17.74 12.86 10.86
C LEU A 9 17.87 11.66 9.90
N ARG A 10 19.08 11.19 9.65
CA ARG A 10 19.32 9.99 8.82
C ARG A 10 18.77 8.71 9.44
N GLY A 11 18.64 8.66 10.75
CA GLY A 11 18.06 7.53 11.48
C GLY A 11 16.54 7.48 11.46
N GLU A 12 15.87 8.56 11.03
CA GLU A 12 14.41 8.64 11.02
C GLU A 12 13.83 8.11 9.71
N THR A 13 13.11 6.99 9.77
CA THR A 13 12.57 6.33 8.59
C THR A 13 11.44 7.10 7.90
N PHE A 14 10.78 8.05 8.59
CA PHE A 14 9.78 8.93 7.99
C PHE A 14 10.36 10.03 7.11
N ILE A 15 11.65 10.30 7.21
CA ILE A 15 12.29 11.37 6.47
C ILE A 15 12.76 10.84 5.12
N GLU A 16 12.28 11.45 4.04
CA GLU A 16 12.71 11.16 2.68
C GLU A 16 14.02 11.86 2.35
N SER A 17 14.08 13.15 2.68
CA SER A 17 15.27 13.97 2.50
C SER A 17 15.29 15.12 3.50
N PHE A 18 16.47 15.65 3.74
CA PHE A 18 16.65 16.82 4.58
C PHE A 18 17.84 17.65 4.11
N SER A 19 17.82 18.93 4.47
CA SER A 19 18.98 19.81 4.37
C SER A 19 19.15 20.62 5.65
N VAL A 20 20.41 20.81 6.06
CA VAL A 20 20.76 21.60 7.22
C VAL A 20 21.69 22.73 6.77
N LYS A 21 21.33 23.97 7.05
CA LYS A 21 22.08 25.14 6.63
C LYS A 21 22.31 26.09 7.82
N LYS A 22 23.55 26.47 8.02
CA LYS A 22 23.89 27.53 8.97
C LYS A 22 23.64 28.90 8.36
N ILE A 23 22.97 29.75 9.12
CA ILE A 23 22.75 31.15 8.78
C ILE A 23 23.38 31.96 9.91
N TYR A 24 24.49 32.63 9.59
CA TYR A 24 25.22 33.42 10.58
C TYR A 24 24.42 34.62 11.04
N PRO A 25 24.56 35.09 12.32
CA PRO A 25 25.55 34.58 13.27
C PRO A 25 25.12 33.37 14.11
N ASN A 26 23.82 33.06 14.24
CA ASN A 26 23.34 32.12 15.25
C ASN A 26 22.10 31.30 14.86
N THR A 27 21.79 31.20 13.57
CA THR A 27 20.58 30.50 13.10
C THR A 27 20.95 29.21 12.36
N LEU A 28 20.16 28.17 12.59
CA LEU A 28 20.22 26.90 11.89
C LEU A 28 18.90 26.69 11.16
N LYS A 29 18.96 26.55 9.84
CA LYS A 29 17.79 26.24 9.01
C LYS A 29 17.78 24.76 8.66
N ILE A 30 16.71 24.06 9.00
CA ILE A 30 16.50 22.65 8.68
C ILE A 30 15.27 22.54 7.79
N ILE A 31 15.42 21.93 6.61
CA ILE A 31 14.32 21.61 5.70
C ILE A 31 14.18 20.10 5.67
N ILE A 32 12.97 19.61 5.93
CA ILE A 32 12.67 18.18 5.96
C ILE A 32 11.57 17.90 4.95
N VAL A 33 11.76 16.83 4.14
CA VAL A 33 10.72 16.25 3.30
C VAL A 33 10.37 14.89 3.89
N GLU A 34 9.10 14.72 4.25
CA GLU A 34 8.60 13.49 4.85
C GLU A 34 8.12 12.51 3.79
N LYS A 35 8.29 11.21 4.05
CA LYS A 35 7.69 10.14 3.26
C LYS A 35 6.18 10.12 3.46
N THR A 36 5.44 9.72 2.43
CA THR A 36 3.99 9.59 2.49
C THR A 36 3.60 8.12 2.63
N PRO A 37 3.07 7.69 3.78
CA PRO A 37 2.55 6.33 3.95
C PRO A 37 1.33 6.09 3.08
N ILE A 38 1.23 4.90 2.49
CA ILE A 38 0.10 4.46 1.67
C ILE A 38 -0.57 3.19 2.19
N ALA A 39 0.12 2.43 3.05
CA ALA A 39 -0.39 1.18 3.61
C ALA A 39 0.33 0.86 4.91
N ILE A 40 -0.29 -0.01 5.70
CA ILE A 40 0.30 -0.60 6.90
C ILE A 40 0.68 -2.04 6.57
N LEU A 41 1.97 -2.36 6.62
CA LEU A 41 2.46 -3.73 6.46
C LEU A 41 2.40 -4.46 7.79
N GLN A 42 1.67 -5.56 7.84
CA GLN A 42 1.64 -6.48 8.97
C GLN A 42 2.45 -7.72 8.61
N ASN A 43 3.60 -7.89 9.23
CA ASN A 43 4.45 -9.05 9.04
C ASN A 43 4.67 -9.75 10.39
N LYS A 44 4.06 -10.92 10.57
CA LYS A 44 4.05 -11.64 11.85
C LYS A 44 3.61 -10.72 12.99
N LYS A 45 4.52 -10.37 13.91
CA LYS A 45 4.25 -9.50 15.07
C LYS A 45 4.64 -8.05 14.86
N LYS A 46 5.23 -7.71 13.71
CA LYS A 46 5.74 -6.36 13.43
C LYS A 46 4.85 -5.63 12.43
N LYS A 47 4.73 -4.34 12.65
CA LYS A 47 4.07 -3.42 11.73
C LYS A 47 5.07 -2.43 11.17
N TYR A 48 4.85 -2.05 9.93
CA TYR A 48 5.57 -0.97 9.24
C TYR A 48 4.56 -0.16 8.45
N PHE A 49 4.90 1.06 8.08
CA PHE A 49 4.22 1.70 6.95
C PHE A 49 4.98 1.39 5.67
N ILE A 50 4.27 1.38 4.55
CA ILE A 50 4.86 1.38 3.22
C ILE A 50 4.62 2.75 2.63
N SER A 51 5.68 3.40 2.14
CA SER A 51 5.58 4.72 1.51
C SER A 51 5.05 4.63 0.08
N ASN A 52 4.64 5.75 -0.48
CA ASN A 52 4.22 5.86 -1.89
C ASN A 52 5.35 5.59 -2.90
N LYS A 53 6.56 5.38 -2.44
CA LYS A 53 7.72 4.95 -3.24
C LYS A 53 8.17 3.51 -2.93
N GLY A 54 7.44 2.83 -2.08
CA GLY A 54 7.70 1.44 -1.71
C GLY A 54 8.68 1.25 -0.56
N ASP A 55 9.11 2.32 0.10
CA ASP A 55 10.03 2.23 1.24
C ASP A 55 9.29 1.81 2.50
N LEU A 56 9.98 1.08 3.37
CA LEU A 56 9.47 0.77 4.70
C LEU A 56 9.75 1.92 5.67
N ILE A 57 8.73 2.23 6.46
CA ILE A 57 8.79 3.23 7.52
C ILE A 57 8.46 2.55 8.83
N ASN A 58 9.22 2.82 9.88
CA ASN A 58 8.92 2.30 11.21
C ASN A 58 7.53 2.75 11.65
N TYR A 59 6.74 1.78 12.11
CA TYR A 59 5.36 2.05 12.53
C TYR A 59 5.34 2.94 13.77
N LYS A 60 4.47 3.95 13.71
CA LYS A 60 4.08 4.77 14.86
C LYS A 60 2.55 4.87 14.84
N ASP A 61 1.95 4.88 16.01
CA ASP A 61 0.50 5.08 16.14
C ASP A 61 0.17 6.55 15.87
N VAL A 62 -0.18 6.84 14.62
CA VAL A 62 -0.52 8.19 14.14
C VAL A 62 -1.95 8.19 13.64
N GLU A 63 -2.78 9.04 14.22
CA GLU A 63 -4.21 9.14 13.90
C GLU A 63 -4.47 9.33 12.40
N ALA A 64 -3.65 10.15 11.73
CA ALA A 64 -3.80 10.42 10.30
C ALA A 64 -3.65 9.18 9.40
N TYR A 65 -3.02 8.10 9.89
CA TYR A 65 -2.70 6.91 9.10
C TYR A 65 -3.40 5.64 9.58
N LYS A 66 -4.31 5.74 10.54
CA LYS A 66 -4.99 4.57 11.12
C LYS A 66 -5.90 3.84 10.14
N ASP A 67 -6.43 4.56 9.14
CA ASP A 67 -7.38 4.01 8.16
C ASP A 67 -6.72 3.58 6.85
N LEU A 68 -5.40 3.55 6.81
CA LEU A 68 -4.68 3.01 5.66
C LEU A 68 -4.96 1.51 5.50
N PRO A 69 -4.99 1.00 4.26
CA PRO A 69 -5.19 -0.42 4.04
C PRO A 69 -4.06 -1.25 4.67
N ILE A 70 -4.41 -2.42 5.16
CA ILE A 70 -3.44 -3.34 5.76
C ILE A 70 -2.96 -4.33 4.71
N VAL A 71 -1.65 -4.50 4.62
CA VAL A 71 -1.00 -5.47 3.74
C VAL A 71 -0.46 -6.62 4.60
N PHE A 72 -0.95 -7.81 4.37
CA PHE A 72 -0.50 -9.03 5.06
C PHE A 72 0.48 -9.77 4.16
N GLY A 73 1.76 -9.75 4.52
CA GLY A 73 2.83 -10.33 3.73
C GLY A 73 3.19 -9.51 2.49
N GLY A 74 4.18 -9.95 1.73
CA GLY A 74 4.50 -9.41 0.41
C GLY A 74 4.90 -7.94 0.35
N GLY A 75 5.55 -7.42 1.38
CA GLY A 75 5.93 -6.01 1.42
C GLY A 75 6.75 -5.54 0.22
N GLU A 76 7.62 -6.39 -0.32
CA GLU A 76 8.43 -6.10 -1.50
C GLU A 76 7.59 -6.08 -2.79
N ASP A 77 6.55 -6.90 -2.86
CA ASP A 77 5.70 -7.05 -4.05
C ASP A 77 4.55 -6.04 -4.07
N PHE A 78 4.20 -5.47 -2.93
CA PHE A 78 3.05 -4.57 -2.79
C PHE A 78 3.18 -3.32 -3.66
N TYR A 79 4.36 -2.73 -3.74
CA TYR A 79 4.56 -1.50 -4.50
C TYR A 79 4.27 -1.69 -6.01
N SER A 80 4.61 -2.85 -6.55
CA SER A 80 4.29 -3.19 -7.94
C SER A 80 2.78 -3.26 -8.16
N LEU A 81 2.06 -3.96 -7.29
CA LEU A 81 0.59 -4.02 -7.33
C LEU A 81 -0.03 -2.62 -7.18
N TYR A 82 0.45 -1.84 -6.24
CA TYR A 82 -0.04 -0.48 -6.00
C TYR A 82 0.10 0.42 -7.24
N LYS A 83 1.24 0.38 -7.92
CA LYS A 83 1.45 1.13 -9.16
C LYS A 83 0.45 0.72 -10.24
N GLU A 84 0.22 -0.57 -10.40
CA GLU A 84 -0.74 -1.08 -11.40
C GLU A 84 -2.17 -0.67 -11.08
N LEU A 85 -2.57 -0.76 -9.81
CA LEU A 85 -3.89 -0.28 -9.37
C LEU A 85 -4.07 1.21 -9.68
N LYS A 86 -3.06 2.02 -9.44
CA LYS A 86 -3.10 3.45 -9.79
C LYS A 86 -3.19 3.66 -11.29
N ASN A 87 -2.41 2.93 -12.08
CA ASN A 87 -2.41 3.05 -13.53
C ASN A 87 -3.79 2.79 -14.15
N ILE A 88 -4.51 1.81 -13.65
CA ILE A 88 -5.87 1.49 -14.12
C ILE A 88 -6.94 2.32 -13.42
N LYS A 89 -6.56 3.26 -12.56
CA LYS A 89 -7.48 4.09 -11.76
C LYS A 89 -8.43 3.27 -10.90
N PHE A 90 -7.91 2.19 -10.32
CA PHE A 90 -8.69 1.40 -9.37
C PHE A 90 -9.00 2.25 -8.13
N PRO A 91 -10.25 2.22 -7.61
CA PRO A 91 -10.64 3.01 -6.44
C PRO A 91 -10.00 2.42 -5.16
N LEU A 92 -8.80 2.89 -4.84
CA LEU A 92 -7.99 2.37 -3.73
C LEU A 92 -8.68 2.52 -2.37
N GLU A 93 -9.50 3.56 -2.22
CA GLU A 93 -10.28 3.82 -1.01
C GLU A 93 -11.29 2.72 -0.69
N MET A 94 -11.65 1.88 -1.65
CA MET A 94 -12.55 0.75 -1.44
C MET A 94 -11.86 -0.48 -0.85
N ILE A 95 -10.53 -0.51 -0.86
CA ILE A 95 -9.76 -1.67 -0.41
C ILE A 95 -9.43 -1.55 1.07
N LYS A 96 -9.87 -2.54 1.85
CA LYS A 96 -9.61 -2.64 3.28
C LYS A 96 -8.26 -3.30 3.57
N SER A 97 -7.95 -4.38 2.84
CA SER A 97 -6.72 -5.13 3.06
C SER A 97 -6.28 -5.92 1.83
N PHE A 98 -5.01 -6.24 1.82
CA PHE A 98 -4.34 -7.05 0.80
C PHE A 98 -3.70 -8.26 1.48
N TYR A 99 -3.88 -9.44 0.89
CA TYR A 99 -3.23 -10.67 1.36
C TYR A 99 -2.33 -11.22 0.28
N PHE A 100 -1.04 -11.36 0.59
CA PHE A 100 -0.06 -11.97 -0.29
C PHE A 100 0.18 -13.42 0.12
N PHE A 101 0.07 -14.32 -0.84
CA PHE A 101 0.33 -15.75 -0.65
C PHE A 101 1.73 -16.10 -1.16
N GLU A 102 2.35 -17.10 -0.55
CA GLU A 102 3.69 -17.57 -0.92
C GLU A 102 3.78 -17.99 -2.40
N SER A 103 2.66 -18.38 -3.00
CA SER A 103 2.57 -18.66 -4.44
C SER A 103 2.81 -17.45 -5.35
N GLY A 104 2.84 -16.24 -4.79
CA GLY A 104 2.97 -14.99 -5.54
C GLY A 104 1.67 -14.33 -5.95
N ARG A 105 0.58 -14.72 -5.34
CA ARG A 105 -0.79 -14.31 -5.66
C ARG A 105 -1.34 -13.36 -4.59
N TRP A 106 -2.20 -12.43 -5.00
CA TRP A 106 -2.89 -11.49 -4.11
C TRP A 106 -4.40 -11.78 -4.00
N ASP A 107 -4.93 -11.62 -2.79
CA ASP A 107 -6.35 -11.39 -2.57
C ASP A 107 -6.55 -9.95 -2.09
N LEU A 108 -7.58 -9.29 -2.62
CA LEU A 108 -8.00 -7.96 -2.19
C LEU A 108 -9.32 -8.07 -1.44
N ILE A 109 -9.35 -7.53 -0.24
CA ILE A 109 -10.56 -7.49 0.60
C ILE A 109 -11.09 -6.06 0.58
N MET A 110 -12.35 -5.92 0.15
CA MET A 110 -13.01 -4.63 0.04
C MET A 110 -13.78 -4.30 1.34
N TYR A 111 -14.05 -3.02 1.57
CA TYR A 111 -14.86 -2.60 2.74
C TYR A 111 -16.29 -3.12 2.71
N ASP A 112 -16.85 -3.36 1.53
CA ASP A 112 -18.19 -3.96 1.36
C ASP A 112 -18.20 -5.49 1.48
N GLU A 113 -17.10 -6.07 1.99
CA GLU A 113 -16.88 -7.51 2.20
C GLU A 113 -16.61 -8.31 0.94
N LYS A 114 -16.60 -7.69 -0.25
CA LYS A 114 -16.18 -8.40 -1.45
C LYS A 114 -14.72 -8.79 -1.39
N VAL A 115 -14.42 -9.97 -1.91
CA VAL A 115 -13.06 -10.50 -2.03
C VAL A 115 -12.75 -10.72 -3.50
N ILE A 116 -11.61 -10.19 -3.94
CA ILE A 116 -11.08 -10.43 -5.28
C ILE A 116 -9.89 -11.36 -5.15
N LYS A 117 -10.00 -12.57 -5.70
CA LYS A 117 -8.89 -13.53 -5.74
C LYS A 117 -8.21 -13.43 -7.11
N LEU A 118 -6.99 -12.91 -7.10
CA LEU A 118 -6.25 -12.65 -8.33
C LEU A 118 -5.41 -13.86 -8.76
N PRO A 119 -5.20 -14.05 -10.07
CA PRO A 119 -4.20 -14.99 -10.57
C PRO A 119 -2.79 -14.44 -10.30
N ILE A 120 -1.78 -15.30 -10.45
CA ILE A 120 -0.37 -14.89 -10.38
C ILE A 120 -0.03 -13.97 -11.56
N ASP A 121 -0.42 -14.37 -12.75
CA ASP A 121 -0.13 -13.66 -14.00
C ASP A 121 -1.38 -12.97 -14.55
N ASP A 122 -1.18 -11.86 -15.29
CA ASP A 122 -2.26 -11.13 -15.99
C ASP A 122 -3.37 -10.61 -15.07
N TYR A 123 -3.05 -10.35 -13.81
CA TYR A 123 -4.04 -9.90 -12.83
C TYR A 123 -4.63 -8.53 -13.14
N ILE A 124 -3.98 -7.72 -13.97
CA ILE A 124 -4.50 -6.41 -14.39
C ILE A 124 -5.80 -6.60 -15.18
N PHE A 125 -5.85 -7.58 -16.06
CA PHE A 125 -7.07 -7.93 -16.79
C PHE A 125 -8.21 -8.29 -15.82
N SER A 126 -7.93 -9.08 -14.80
CA SER A 126 -8.89 -9.45 -13.77
C SER A 126 -9.42 -8.23 -12.99
N LEU A 127 -8.52 -7.32 -12.62
CA LEU A 127 -8.89 -6.08 -11.93
C LEU A 127 -9.77 -5.18 -12.79
N LYS A 128 -9.46 -5.03 -14.07
CA LYS A 128 -10.27 -4.28 -15.02
C LYS A 128 -11.65 -4.92 -15.19
N ASN A 129 -11.70 -6.25 -15.30
CA ASN A 129 -12.96 -6.99 -15.36
C ASN A 129 -13.80 -6.76 -14.11
N PHE A 130 -13.20 -6.80 -12.93
CA PHE A 130 -13.91 -6.51 -11.68
C PHE A 130 -14.54 -5.11 -11.69
N LEU A 131 -13.82 -4.10 -12.16
CA LEU A 131 -14.34 -2.73 -12.23
C LEU A 131 -15.57 -2.62 -13.16
N LEU A 132 -15.57 -3.36 -14.25
CA LEU A 132 -16.70 -3.41 -15.17
C LEU A 132 -17.90 -4.19 -14.63
N SER A 133 -17.64 -5.18 -13.76
CA SER A 133 -18.65 -6.15 -13.32
C SER A 133 -19.25 -5.82 -11.94
N LYS A 134 -18.54 -5.08 -11.09
CA LYS A 134 -18.90 -4.90 -9.68
C LYS A 134 -20.29 -4.32 -9.45
N ASP A 135 -20.77 -3.46 -10.36
CA ASP A 135 -22.08 -2.80 -10.28
C ASP A 135 -23.17 -3.51 -11.08
N ASN A 136 -22.85 -4.66 -11.69
CA ASN A 136 -23.82 -5.46 -12.41
C ASN A 136 -24.83 -6.06 -11.43
N SER A 137 -26.11 -5.83 -11.67
CA SER A 137 -27.20 -6.31 -10.80
C SER A 137 -27.20 -7.83 -10.65
N ASN A 138 -26.75 -8.58 -11.67
CA ASN A 138 -26.64 -10.03 -11.64
C ASN A 138 -25.55 -10.52 -10.67
N PHE A 139 -24.58 -9.68 -10.33
CA PHE A 139 -23.46 -10.01 -9.46
C PHE A 139 -23.56 -9.43 -8.05
N LYS A 140 -24.60 -8.68 -7.79
CA LYS A 140 -24.78 -7.92 -6.54
C LYS A 140 -24.75 -8.79 -5.27
N ASN A 141 -25.25 -10.03 -5.35
CA ASN A 141 -25.33 -10.93 -4.21
C ASN A 141 -24.07 -11.77 -4.00
N TYR A 142 -23.12 -11.72 -4.92
CA TYR A 142 -21.88 -12.46 -4.80
C TYR A 142 -20.83 -11.66 -4.03
N LYS A 143 -20.09 -12.34 -3.16
CA LYS A 143 -19.04 -11.73 -2.35
C LYS A 143 -17.64 -12.07 -2.84
N ILE A 144 -17.46 -13.23 -3.48
CA ILE A 144 -16.15 -13.68 -3.95
C ILE A 144 -16.11 -13.61 -5.46
N PHE A 145 -15.13 -12.86 -5.98
CA PHE A 145 -14.79 -12.76 -7.40
C PHE A 145 -13.46 -13.48 -7.61
N ASP A 146 -13.53 -14.73 -8.04
CA ASP A 146 -12.37 -15.61 -8.15
C ASP A 146 -11.87 -15.67 -9.59
N TYR A 147 -10.71 -15.07 -9.84
CA TYR A 147 -10.03 -15.01 -11.14
C TYR A 147 -8.81 -15.93 -11.22
N ARG A 148 -8.65 -16.86 -10.28
CA ARG A 148 -7.45 -17.71 -10.23
C ARG A 148 -7.30 -18.66 -11.41
N ILE A 149 -8.39 -19.07 -12.04
CA ILE A 149 -8.38 -19.92 -13.22
C ILE A 149 -8.42 -19.03 -14.47
N LYS A 150 -7.46 -19.25 -15.39
CA LYS A 150 -7.35 -18.48 -16.61
C LYS A 150 -8.66 -18.47 -17.40
N ASP A 151 -9.03 -17.29 -17.91
CA ASP A 151 -10.22 -17.05 -18.71
C ASP A 151 -11.55 -17.41 -18.02
N GLN A 152 -11.55 -17.50 -16.68
CA GLN A 152 -12.76 -17.80 -15.90
C GLN A 152 -12.93 -16.79 -14.75
N LEU A 153 -14.19 -16.43 -14.50
CA LEU A 153 -14.62 -15.76 -13.30
C LEU A 153 -15.59 -16.69 -12.56
N ILE A 154 -15.22 -17.10 -11.36
CA ILE A 154 -16.07 -17.91 -10.49
C ILE A 154 -16.63 -17.00 -9.41
N LEU A 155 -17.96 -16.96 -9.30
CA LEU A 155 -18.67 -16.14 -8.33
C LEU A 155 -19.20 -17.01 -7.17
N ASN A 156 -18.98 -16.55 -5.94
CA ASN A 156 -19.49 -17.18 -4.73
C ASN A 156 -20.11 -16.19 -3.78
#